data_1f125e7ff41864399bc4b6c284abff22
#
_entry.id   1f125e7ff41864399bc4b6c284abff22
#
_cell.length_a   1.000
_cell.length_b   1.000
_cell.length_c   1.000
_cell.angle_alpha   90.00
_cell.angle_beta   90.00
_cell.angle_gamma   90.00
#
_symmetry.space_group_name_H-M   'P 1'
#
loop_
_entity.id
_entity.type
_entity.pdbx_description
1 polymer ?
#
loop_
_entity_poly.entity_id
_entity_poly.type
_entity_poly.pdbx_seq_one_letter_code
_entity_poly.pdbx_strand_id
1 'polypeptide(L)'
;MKNNFSFTAVLLLIITGFVSCRTNTESILPPSSVVSQIDIPRVTGMPDMPRPYVMKDWKKTAVDFDHYVYDFSQKGPFLPLIWIDTMKRNFLQNTYGIYTAIGDVREGPHVNDGENHEAIGALGSIIGATLVGIDKSEQDGNNYVAMVKNYFNKDNGWNIIMNFTGKKAHIGGGYGNDYWYDIYNNVLFYGVSHFYPNVEGIDSVQRAIADQFLASAHKLGSNYSYSFFDFSTMTPGKNHIPTQEDVAAGYAFVLYAAYIKYKDDKYLKGAEMALKALEAQKENRNYELFMPFGAYLAARLNAEAGGNYDVMKFLNWTFEGKSVNRDGWGIIVGNWGGYDVSGIYGSTKDKGGYGFAMNTFDLAWPLLPMVRYDQRYARSIGKWLLNAANASRLFYPYDIPDSLQALPGKKAITKNVIAYEGLVKEPDLKGHTGKSPFAQGDGPLWAPGMPDETMFSVYGSGHVGIFGGTIRTTDVEGILMLDCLATDMYRKENAFPTYLLYNPHKDKKSVTVPLGSSSVDLYDAVSQKFISKNLTGNSSVEIAPNQAVLLIFVPAKSKLSAENNQLKANGTIIDFNYKINK
;
A
#
# COMPACT_ATOMS: atom_id res chain seq x y z
N MET A 1 -30.95 -22.18 102.02
CA MET A 1 -31.61 -22.92 100.92
C MET A 1 -31.32 -22.24 99.59
N LYS A 2 -30.90 -23.01 98.63
CA LYS A 2 -30.73 -22.75 97.20
C LYS A 2 -29.47 -22.00 96.78
N ASN A 3 -28.58 -22.83 96.25
CA ASN A 3 -27.40 -22.55 95.48
C ASN A 3 -27.68 -21.79 94.13
N ASN A 4 -26.81 -20.90 93.78
CA ASN A 4 -26.65 -20.57 92.36
C ASN A 4 -25.15 -20.58 91.98
N PHE A 5 -24.78 -21.51 91.14
CA PHE A 5 -23.48 -21.62 90.47
C PHE A 5 -23.36 -20.56 89.36
N SER A 6 -22.27 -19.81 89.41
CA SER A 6 -21.89 -18.92 88.31
C SER A 6 -20.85 -19.61 87.42
N PHE A 7 -21.19 -19.83 86.16
CA PHE A 7 -20.27 -20.36 85.13
C PHE A 7 -19.57 -19.21 84.44
N THR A 8 -18.26 -19.11 84.60
CA THR A 8 -17.43 -18.17 83.87
C THR A 8 -16.96 -18.85 82.55
N ALA A 9 -17.48 -18.36 81.40
CA ALA A 9 -17.02 -18.83 80.06
C ALA A 9 -15.79 -18.04 79.69
N VAL A 10 -14.68 -18.74 79.47
CA VAL A 10 -13.44 -18.20 78.85
C VAL A 10 -13.61 -18.27 77.37
N LEU A 11 -13.63 -17.12 76.67
CA LEU A 11 -13.69 -17.00 75.23
C LEU A 11 -12.27 -17.04 74.68
N LEU A 12 -11.89 -18.13 74.07
CA LEU A 12 -10.60 -18.29 73.32
C LEU A 12 -10.76 -17.69 71.92
N LEU A 13 -10.16 -16.52 71.68
CA LEU A 13 -10.07 -15.92 70.32
C LEU A 13 -8.97 -16.63 69.55
N ILE A 14 -9.36 -17.48 68.59
CA ILE A 14 -8.44 -18.02 67.57
C ILE A 14 -8.35 -17.01 66.42
N ILE A 15 -7.25 -16.28 66.33
CA ILE A 15 -6.93 -15.42 65.18
C ILE A 15 -6.36 -16.34 64.09
N THR A 16 -7.20 -16.75 63.15
CA THR A 16 -6.74 -17.39 61.90
C THR A 16 -6.25 -16.30 60.94
N GLY A 17 -4.92 -16.13 60.89
CA GLY A 17 -4.29 -15.29 59.89
C GLY A 17 -4.48 -15.91 58.49
N PHE A 18 -5.35 -15.31 57.67
CA PHE A 18 -5.37 -15.60 56.23
C PHE A 18 -4.10 -15.04 55.61
N VAL A 19 -3.09 -15.89 55.39
CA VAL A 19 -2.00 -15.61 54.47
C VAL A 19 -2.59 -15.72 53.07
N SER A 20 -2.95 -14.57 52.49
CA SER A 20 -3.30 -14.50 51.07
C SER A 20 -2.03 -14.73 50.26
N CYS A 21 -1.75 -15.97 49.90
CA CYS A 21 -0.83 -16.31 48.81
C CYS A 21 -1.44 -15.76 47.54
N ARG A 22 -1.01 -14.54 47.10
CA ARG A 22 -1.19 -14.15 45.71
C ARG A 22 -0.31 -15.06 44.87
N THR A 23 -0.87 -16.18 44.43
CA THR A 23 -0.33 -16.92 43.30
C THR A 23 -0.45 -16.00 42.10
N ASN A 24 0.67 -15.47 41.61
CA ASN A 24 0.78 -14.97 40.25
C ASN A 24 0.47 -16.15 39.31
N THR A 25 -0.79 -16.39 39.02
CA THR A 25 -1.19 -17.22 37.89
C THR A 25 -0.79 -16.47 36.64
N GLU A 26 0.42 -16.75 36.12
CA GLU A 26 0.67 -16.52 34.71
C GLU A 26 -0.51 -17.18 33.99
N SER A 27 -1.28 -16.39 33.22
CA SER A 27 -2.36 -16.94 32.40
C SER A 27 -1.72 -17.92 31.42
N ILE A 28 -1.88 -19.21 31.66
CA ILE A 28 -1.42 -20.26 30.74
C ILE A 28 -2.25 -20.07 29.49
N LEU A 29 -1.60 -19.50 28.45
CA LEU A 29 -2.23 -19.42 27.14
C LEU A 29 -2.52 -20.83 26.64
N PRO A 30 -3.69 -21.08 26.05
CA PRO A 30 -3.96 -22.37 25.43
C PRO A 30 -2.90 -22.69 24.37
N PRO A 31 -2.54 -23.97 24.15
CA PRO A 31 -1.57 -24.34 23.15
C PRO A 31 -2.04 -23.89 21.76
N SER A 32 -1.15 -23.25 21.02
CA SER A 32 -1.36 -22.75 19.66
C SER A 32 -0.72 -23.66 18.62
N SER A 33 -1.15 -23.54 17.37
CA SER A 33 -0.61 -24.30 16.24
C SER A 33 0.05 -23.37 15.24
N VAL A 34 1.16 -23.82 14.62
CA VAL A 34 1.79 -23.08 13.51
C VAL A 34 0.78 -22.85 12.39
N VAL A 35 0.73 -21.62 11.88
CA VAL A 35 -0.13 -21.25 10.76
C VAL A 35 0.40 -21.86 9.47
N SER A 36 -0.34 -22.80 8.89
CA SER A 36 0.00 -23.39 7.59
C SER A 36 0.06 -22.31 6.52
N GLN A 37 1.22 -22.19 5.86
CA GLN A 37 1.41 -21.23 4.78
C GLN A 37 0.73 -21.71 3.50
N ILE A 38 0.08 -20.77 2.80
CA ILE A 38 -0.56 -21.02 1.51
C ILE A 38 0.29 -20.36 0.43
N ASP A 39 0.56 -21.12 -0.62
CA ASP A 39 1.29 -20.62 -1.77
C ASP A 39 0.36 -19.89 -2.73
N ILE A 40 0.77 -18.70 -3.16
CA ILE A 40 0.19 -18.02 -4.31
C ILE A 40 0.86 -18.62 -5.57
N PRO A 41 0.11 -19.28 -6.47
CA PRO A 41 0.71 -20.05 -7.58
C PRO A 41 1.71 -19.25 -8.43
N ARG A 42 1.44 -17.99 -8.71
CA ARG A 42 2.34 -17.14 -9.49
C ARG A 42 3.66 -16.86 -8.75
N VAL A 43 3.61 -16.73 -7.42
CA VAL A 43 4.79 -16.47 -6.57
C VAL A 43 5.69 -17.70 -6.47
N THR A 44 5.14 -18.92 -6.55
CA THR A 44 5.97 -20.13 -6.54
C THR A 44 6.94 -20.20 -7.71
N GLY A 45 6.57 -19.61 -8.85
CA GLY A 45 7.42 -19.53 -10.04
C GLY A 45 8.56 -18.50 -9.96
N MET A 46 8.59 -17.64 -8.94
CA MET A 46 9.67 -16.68 -8.73
C MET A 46 10.89 -17.38 -8.11
N PRO A 47 12.11 -16.87 -8.35
CA PRO A 47 13.28 -17.35 -7.61
C PRO A 47 13.14 -17.07 -6.12
N ASP A 48 13.65 -17.93 -5.28
CA ASP A 48 13.73 -17.66 -3.83
C ASP A 48 14.62 -16.45 -3.58
N MET A 49 15.79 -16.42 -4.24
CA MET A 49 16.72 -15.29 -4.22
C MET A 49 16.89 -14.74 -5.65
N PRO A 50 16.48 -13.49 -5.94
CA PRO A 50 16.63 -12.89 -7.26
C PRO A 50 18.10 -12.69 -7.63
N ARG A 51 18.43 -12.79 -8.95
CA ARG A 51 19.81 -12.65 -9.44
C ARG A 51 19.88 -11.78 -10.70
N PRO A 52 20.86 -10.84 -10.78
CA PRO A 52 21.75 -10.42 -9.69
C PRO A 52 20.95 -9.79 -8.54
N TYR A 53 21.33 -10.06 -7.29
CA TYR A 53 20.74 -9.37 -6.14
C TYR A 53 21.44 -8.03 -5.96
N VAL A 54 20.67 -6.96 -6.13
CA VAL A 54 21.11 -5.57 -5.91
C VAL A 54 19.94 -4.82 -5.29
N MET A 55 20.00 -4.60 -4.00
CA MET A 55 18.93 -3.88 -3.29
C MET A 55 19.26 -2.40 -3.19
N LYS A 56 18.37 -1.55 -3.70
CA LYS A 56 18.45 -0.10 -3.50
C LYS A 56 18.13 0.25 -2.04
N ASP A 57 18.73 1.31 -1.56
CA ASP A 57 18.21 2.00 -0.39
C ASP A 57 16.94 2.76 -0.79
N TRP A 58 15.80 2.08 -0.66
CA TRP A 58 14.50 2.62 -1.07
C TRP A 58 14.11 3.86 -0.28
N LYS A 59 14.47 3.93 1.01
CA LYS A 59 14.22 5.12 1.83
C LYS A 59 15.00 6.32 1.29
N LYS A 60 16.30 6.14 1.05
CA LYS A 60 17.13 7.20 0.46
C LYS A 60 16.61 7.58 -0.93
N THR A 61 16.23 6.61 -1.77
CA THR A 61 15.70 6.87 -3.10
C THR A 61 14.43 7.74 -3.06
N ALA A 62 13.53 7.48 -2.10
CA ALA A 62 12.32 8.26 -1.92
C ALA A 62 12.61 9.68 -1.39
N VAL A 63 13.54 9.83 -0.47
CA VAL A 63 13.99 11.15 0.03
C VAL A 63 14.65 11.96 -1.08
N ASP A 64 15.54 11.32 -1.85
CA ASP A 64 16.22 11.97 -2.99
C ASP A 64 15.21 12.39 -4.07
N PHE A 65 14.19 11.57 -4.33
CA PHE A 65 13.09 11.90 -5.24
C PHE A 65 12.38 13.17 -4.80
N ASP A 66 11.96 13.25 -3.54
CA ASP A 66 11.23 14.40 -3.03
C ASP A 66 12.07 15.68 -3.15
N HIS A 67 13.31 15.66 -2.65
CA HIS A 67 14.21 16.81 -2.71
C HIS A 67 14.51 17.25 -4.15
N TYR A 68 14.60 16.31 -5.10
CA TYR A 68 14.87 16.65 -6.49
C TYR A 68 13.64 17.20 -7.19
N VAL A 69 12.48 16.58 -7.04
CA VAL A 69 11.26 16.99 -7.75
C VAL A 69 10.69 18.28 -7.21
N TYR A 70 10.75 18.48 -5.88
CA TYR A 70 10.21 19.69 -5.23
C TYR A 70 11.18 20.88 -5.19
N ASP A 71 12.30 20.82 -5.90
CA ASP A 71 13.24 21.93 -6.04
C ASP A 71 12.87 22.88 -7.19
N PHE A 72 12.21 23.99 -6.86
CA PHE A 72 11.85 25.04 -7.82
C PHE A 72 13.06 25.82 -8.37
N SER A 73 14.24 25.69 -7.78
CA SER A 73 15.44 26.39 -8.21
C SER A 73 16.12 25.77 -9.44
N GLN A 74 15.74 24.55 -9.80
CA GLN A 74 16.28 23.83 -10.94
C GLN A 74 16.02 24.57 -12.25
N LYS A 75 17.02 24.56 -13.13
CA LYS A 75 16.96 25.23 -14.43
C LYS A 75 17.49 24.30 -15.52
N GLY A 76 16.87 24.40 -16.67
CA GLY A 76 17.26 23.62 -17.85
C GLY A 76 16.04 23.23 -18.67
N PRO A 77 16.23 22.54 -19.78
CA PRO A 77 15.12 21.99 -20.55
C PRO A 77 14.27 21.06 -19.64
N PHE A 78 12.96 21.30 -19.56
CA PHE A 78 12.00 20.50 -18.78
C PHE A 78 12.20 20.53 -17.27
N LEU A 79 12.83 21.58 -16.75
CA LEU A 79 13.00 21.80 -15.30
C LEU A 79 12.45 23.18 -14.91
N PRO A 80 11.93 23.36 -13.69
CA PRO A 80 11.74 22.35 -12.65
C PRO A 80 10.64 21.34 -13.01
N LEU A 81 10.59 20.20 -12.28
CA LEU A 81 9.59 19.13 -12.51
C LEU A 81 8.25 19.38 -11.81
N ILE A 82 8.14 20.46 -11.08
CA ILE A 82 6.99 20.88 -10.30
C ILE A 82 6.62 22.32 -10.61
N TRP A 83 5.35 22.66 -10.46
CA TRP A 83 4.88 24.06 -10.58
C TRP A 83 3.74 24.36 -9.61
N ILE A 84 3.52 25.65 -9.35
CA ILE A 84 2.38 26.15 -8.58
C ILE A 84 1.36 26.79 -9.53
N ASP A 85 0.12 26.31 -9.48
CA ASP A 85 -1.02 26.91 -10.14
C ASP A 85 -1.72 27.91 -9.19
N THR A 86 -1.74 29.18 -9.56
CA THR A 86 -2.32 30.27 -8.77
C THR A 86 -3.78 30.56 -9.11
N MET A 87 -4.40 29.80 -10.00
CA MET A 87 -5.78 30.01 -10.46
C MET A 87 -6.84 29.78 -9.38
N LYS A 88 -6.45 29.17 -8.22
CA LYS A 88 -7.35 28.96 -7.07
C LYS A 88 -8.67 28.32 -7.45
N ARG A 89 -8.60 27.22 -8.21
CA ARG A 89 -9.76 26.44 -8.65
C ARG A 89 -10.40 25.76 -7.44
N ASN A 90 -11.68 25.56 -7.43
CA ASN A 90 -12.43 24.89 -6.36
C ASN A 90 -12.24 25.44 -4.92
N PHE A 91 -11.06 25.89 -4.52
CA PHE A 91 -10.73 26.46 -3.20
C PHE A 91 -9.81 27.68 -3.34
N LEU A 92 -9.69 28.49 -2.26
CA LEU A 92 -8.96 29.76 -2.29
C LEU A 92 -7.43 29.62 -2.25
N GLN A 93 -6.88 28.47 -1.87
CA GLN A 93 -5.43 28.22 -1.92
C GLN A 93 -4.98 27.87 -3.35
N ASN A 94 -3.68 28.00 -3.59
CA ASN A 94 -3.07 27.54 -4.83
C ASN A 94 -3.17 26.00 -4.94
N THR A 95 -2.95 25.51 -6.15
CA THR A 95 -2.71 24.08 -6.45
C THR A 95 -1.25 23.89 -6.84
N TYR A 96 -0.76 22.68 -6.84
CA TYR A 96 0.49 22.33 -7.50
C TYR A 96 0.29 21.12 -8.39
N GLY A 97 1.19 20.94 -9.35
CA GLY A 97 1.29 19.77 -10.19
C GLY A 97 2.73 19.32 -10.33
N ILE A 98 2.88 18.05 -10.67
CA ILE A 98 4.15 17.43 -11.04
C ILE A 98 4.04 17.04 -12.51
N TYR A 99 5.08 17.32 -13.30
CA TYR A 99 5.06 16.95 -14.71
C TYR A 99 5.14 15.46 -14.94
N THR A 100 4.23 14.95 -15.75
CA THR A 100 4.11 13.56 -16.14
C THR A 100 4.00 13.46 -17.66
N ALA A 101 4.15 12.25 -18.22
CA ALA A 101 4.07 12.06 -19.67
C ALA A 101 2.70 12.45 -20.25
N ILE A 102 1.60 12.10 -19.57
CA ILE A 102 0.23 12.36 -20.04
C ILE A 102 -0.14 13.84 -19.81
N GLY A 103 0.22 14.38 -18.66
CA GLY A 103 -0.08 15.75 -18.27
C GLY A 103 1.05 16.74 -18.57
N ASP A 104 2.09 16.35 -19.32
CA ASP A 104 3.24 17.22 -19.57
C ASP A 104 2.94 18.29 -20.62
N VAL A 105 2.86 19.53 -20.15
CA VAL A 105 2.60 20.73 -20.97
C VAL A 105 3.79 21.70 -20.99
N ARG A 106 5.00 21.22 -20.69
CA ARG A 106 6.22 22.06 -20.73
C ARG A 106 6.63 22.47 -22.12
N GLU A 107 6.04 21.85 -23.13
CA GLU A 107 6.25 22.21 -24.51
C GLU A 107 5.48 23.47 -24.89
N GLY A 108 6.18 24.53 -25.22
CA GLY A 108 5.58 25.77 -25.73
C GLY A 108 4.94 26.65 -24.65
N PRO A 109 4.02 27.57 -25.06
CA PRO A 109 3.52 28.65 -24.20
C PRO A 109 2.43 28.22 -23.19
N HIS A 110 2.07 26.96 -23.13
CA HIS A 110 0.93 26.45 -22.35
C HIS A 110 1.29 25.94 -20.98
N VAL A 111 2.47 26.21 -20.51
CA VAL A 111 2.96 25.76 -19.21
C VAL A 111 2.01 26.25 -18.12
N ASN A 112 1.54 25.33 -17.29
CA ASN A 112 0.74 25.62 -16.10
C ASN A 112 -0.62 26.28 -16.37
N ASP A 113 -1.28 25.92 -17.46
CA ASP A 113 -2.64 26.36 -17.72
C ASP A 113 -3.68 25.74 -16.77
N GLY A 114 -3.25 24.82 -15.91
CA GLY A 114 -4.09 24.12 -14.93
C GLY A 114 -5.06 23.13 -15.54
N GLU A 115 -4.89 22.79 -16.81
CA GLU A 115 -5.76 21.85 -17.50
C GLU A 115 -5.19 20.45 -17.57
N ASN A 116 -3.86 20.29 -17.41
CA ASN A 116 -3.15 19.02 -17.52
C ASN A 116 -2.43 18.63 -16.21
N HIS A 117 -3.01 18.93 -15.07
CA HIS A 117 -2.58 18.35 -13.80
C HIS A 117 -2.89 16.86 -13.76
N GLU A 118 -2.10 16.10 -13.02
CA GLU A 118 -2.41 14.72 -12.66
C GLU A 118 -2.37 14.56 -11.14
N ALA A 119 -3.55 14.43 -10.55
CA ALA A 119 -3.70 14.24 -9.10
C ALA A 119 -2.95 13.01 -8.60
N ILE A 120 -2.89 11.96 -9.40
CA ILE A 120 -2.28 10.68 -9.03
C ILE A 120 -0.81 10.84 -8.65
N GLY A 121 -0.02 11.54 -9.46
CA GLY A 121 1.39 11.83 -9.16
C GLY A 121 1.54 12.76 -7.94
N ALA A 122 0.71 13.81 -7.84
CA ALA A 122 0.75 14.75 -6.74
C ALA A 122 0.38 14.08 -5.39
N LEU A 123 -0.71 13.30 -5.35
CA LEU A 123 -1.16 12.62 -4.13
C LEU A 123 -0.22 11.49 -3.72
N GLY A 124 0.25 10.68 -4.70
CA GLY A 124 1.20 9.60 -4.44
C GLY A 124 2.51 10.11 -3.87
N SER A 125 3.03 11.24 -4.38
CA SER A 125 4.26 11.84 -3.86
C SER A 125 4.13 12.37 -2.43
N ILE A 126 2.95 12.89 -2.03
CA ILE A 126 2.70 13.28 -0.63
C ILE A 126 2.75 12.05 0.28
N ILE A 127 2.07 10.97 -0.09
CA ILE A 127 2.09 9.72 0.69
C ILE A 127 3.51 9.20 0.80
N GLY A 128 4.22 9.12 -0.35
CA GLY A 128 5.59 8.62 -0.41
C GLY A 128 6.55 9.42 0.47
N ALA A 129 6.52 10.74 0.40
CA ALA A 129 7.34 11.64 1.21
C ALA A 129 7.04 11.46 2.72
N THR A 130 5.75 11.40 3.08
CA THR A 130 5.32 11.22 4.47
C THR A 130 5.81 9.90 5.05
N LEU A 131 5.75 8.82 4.28
CA LEU A 131 6.23 7.50 4.71
C LEU A 131 7.74 7.45 4.99
N VAL A 132 8.52 8.36 4.38
CA VAL A 132 9.97 8.45 4.65
C VAL A 132 10.34 9.58 5.61
N GLY A 133 9.36 10.28 6.17
CA GLY A 133 9.53 11.25 7.26
C GLY A 133 9.57 12.70 6.83
N ILE A 134 9.11 13.05 5.63
CA ILE A 134 9.01 14.43 5.13
C ILE A 134 7.59 14.95 5.33
N ASP A 135 7.44 16.07 6.04
CA ASP A 135 6.14 16.71 6.26
C ASP A 135 5.76 17.61 5.06
N LYS A 136 4.76 17.16 4.31
CA LYS A 136 4.26 17.88 3.12
C LYS A 136 3.27 19.00 3.45
N SER A 137 2.88 19.14 4.71
CA SER A 137 2.04 20.28 5.14
C SER A 137 2.85 21.54 5.42
N GLU A 138 4.19 21.43 5.54
CA GLU A 138 5.08 22.56 5.87
C GLU A 138 6.47 22.40 5.21
N GLN A 139 6.52 22.08 3.93
CA GLN A 139 7.80 21.95 3.23
C GLN A 139 8.14 23.23 2.44
N ASP A 140 9.30 23.84 2.72
CA ASP A 140 9.83 25.03 2.03
C ASP A 140 8.82 26.19 1.95
N GLY A 141 8.03 26.38 3.02
CA GLY A 141 6.99 27.41 3.12
C GLY A 141 5.69 27.10 2.37
N ASN A 142 5.54 25.89 1.82
CA ASN A 142 4.35 25.45 1.12
C ASN A 142 3.58 24.39 1.91
N ASN A 143 2.26 24.46 1.87
CA ASN A 143 1.38 23.40 2.35
C ASN A 143 0.80 22.62 1.16
N TYR A 144 1.55 21.62 0.69
CA TYR A 144 1.16 20.80 -0.45
C TYR A 144 -0.12 19.98 -0.17
N VAL A 145 -0.34 19.62 1.08
CA VAL A 145 -1.56 18.89 1.50
C VAL A 145 -2.81 19.78 1.34
N ALA A 146 -2.71 21.05 1.70
CA ALA A 146 -3.80 21.99 1.44
C ALA A 146 -4.03 22.21 -0.05
N MET A 147 -2.96 22.25 -0.86
CA MET A 147 -3.03 22.51 -2.30
C MET A 147 -3.75 21.39 -3.05
N VAL A 148 -3.55 20.10 -2.70
CA VAL A 148 -4.21 18.98 -3.41
C VAL A 148 -5.71 18.92 -3.19
N LYS A 149 -6.28 19.66 -2.23
CA LYS A 149 -7.74 19.81 -2.12
C LYS A 149 -8.38 20.37 -3.40
N ASN A 150 -7.64 21.17 -4.18
CA ASN A 150 -8.16 21.74 -5.43
C ASN A 150 -8.48 20.71 -6.50
N TYR A 151 -8.00 19.48 -6.37
CA TYR A 151 -8.43 18.36 -7.21
C TYR A 151 -9.84 17.85 -6.86
N PHE A 152 -10.42 18.31 -5.75
CA PHE A 152 -11.81 18.03 -5.39
C PHE A 152 -12.75 18.94 -6.19
N ASN A 153 -13.36 18.38 -7.22
CA ASN A 153 -14.15 19.11 -8.20
C ASN A 153 -15.57 19.42 -7.70
N LYS A 154 -15.68 20.33 -6.71
CA LYS A 154 -16.97 20.79 -6.17
C LYS A 154 -17.70 21.74 -7.10
N ASP A 155 -16.97 22.58 -7.85
CA ASP A 155 -17.55 23.65 -8.67
C ASP A 155 -18.29 23.11 -9.91
N ASN A 156 -17.93 21.91 -10.38
CA ASN A 156 -18.68 21.18 -11.42
C ASN A 156 -19.60 20.09 -10.86
N GLY A 157 -19.77 20.02 -9.53
CA GLY A 157 -20.78 19.21 -8.87
C GLY A 157 -20.44 17.72 -8.73
N TRP A 158 -19.25 17.27 -9.13
CA TRP A 158 -18.88 15.86 -8.99
C TRP A 158 -18.52 15.46 -7.54
N ASN A 159 -17.97 16.41 -6.77
CA ASN A 159 -17.64 16.21 -5.34
C ASN A 159 -16.77 14.99 -5.06
N ILE A 160 -15.81 14.73 -5.92
CA ILE A 160 -14.75 13.74 -5.78
C ILE A 160 -13.39 14.35 -6.17
N ILE A 161 -12.29 13.72 -5.76
CA ILE A 161 -10.97 14.04 -6.31
C ILE A 161 -10.90 13.46 -7.72
N MET A 162 -10.57 14.32 -8.68
CA MET A 162 -10.39 13.94 -10.08
C MET A 162 -8.93 14.10 -10.50
N ASN A 163 -8.54 13.47 -11.59
CA ASN A 163 -7.15 13.52 -12.05
C ASN A 163 -6.72 14.92 -12.50
N PHE A 164 -7.66 15.70 -13.01
CA PHE A 164 -7.42 17.10 -13.44
C PHE A 164 -8.25 18.09 -12.64
N THR A 165 -7.84 19.36 -12.69
CA THR A 165 -8.61 20.50 -12.19
C THR A 165 -9.24 21.28 -13.36
N GLY A 166 -10.17 22.19 -13.07
CA GLY A 166 -10.70 23.12 -14.05
C GLY A 166 -11.49 22.46 -15.19
N LYS A 167 -11.40 23.05 -16.40
CA LYS A 167 -12.24 22.67 -17.54
C LYS A 167 -11.90 21.32 -18.16
N LYS A 168 -10.68 20.83 -18.00
CA LYS A 168 -10.28 19.51 -18.50
C LYS A 168 -10.65 18.36 -17.56
N ALA A 169 -11.03 18.67 -16.33
CA ALA A 169 -11.64 17.68 -15.47
C ALA A 169 -13.00 17.28 -16.07
N HIS A 170 -13.07 16.06 -16.56
CA HIS A 170 -14.29 15.47 -17.12
C HIS A 170 -14.29 13.97 -16.90
N ILE A 171 -15.46 13.38 -16.90
CA ILE A 171 -15.67 11.94 -16.68
C ILE A 171 -15.97 11.26 -18.01
N GLY A 172 -15.45 10.03 -18.18
CA GLY A 172 -15.70 9.22 -19.36
C GLY A 172 -14.92 9.64 -20.58
N GLY A 173 -13.86 10.44 -20.43
CA GLY A 173 -13.03 10.93 -21.53
C GLY A 173 -12.00 9.95 -22.09
N GLY A 174 -11.85 8.78 -21.51
CA GLY A 174 -10.81 7.82 -21.86
C GLY A 174 -9.62 7.87 -20.91
N TYR A 175 -8.44 7.48 -21.39
CA TYR A 175 -7.23 7.40 -20.56
C TYR A 175 -6.93 8.71 -19.84
N GLY A 176 -6.62 8.63 -18.53
CA GLY A 176 -6.48 9.77 -17.64
C GLY A 176 -7.79 10.28 -17.02
N ASN A 177 -8.96 9.87 -17.57
CA ASN A 177 -10.32 10.22 -17.10
C ASN A 177 -11.24 9.00 -17.14
N ASP A 178 -10.71 7.81 -17.05
CA ASP A 178 -11.46 6.55 -16.97
C ASP A 178 -11.68 6.14 -15.51
N TYR A 179 -12.47 5.08 -15.29
CA TYR A 179 -13.04 4.78 -13.99
C TYR A 179 -12.00 4.58 -12.88
N TRP A 180 -10.92 3.89 -13.17
CA TRP A 180 -9.91 3.63 -12.15
C TRP A 180 -9.18 4.91 -11.71
N TYR A 181 -8.93 5.87 -12.61
CA TYR A 181 -8.38 7.17 -12.24
C TYR A 181 -9.30 7.93 -11.28
N ASP A 182 -10.61 7.96 -11.60
CA ASP A 182 -11.59 8.66 -10.76
C ASP A 182 -11.69 8.01 -9.38
N ILE A 183 -11.51 6.69 -9.26
CA ILE A 183 -11.58 5.99 -7.98
C ILE A 183 -10.23 6.04 -7.24
N TYR A 184 -9.11 5.80 -7.95
CA TYR A 184 -7.80 5.70 -7.28
C TYR A 184 -7.34 7.00 -6.66
N ASN A 185 -7.57 8.14 -7.31
CA ASN A 185 -7.29 9.45 -6.75
C ASN A 185 -7.98 9.67 -5.39
N ASN A 186 -9.18 9.10 -5.21
CA ASN A 186 -9.89 9.18 -3.93
C ASN A 186 -9.33 8.21 -2.89
N VAL A 187 -8.83 7.04 -3.28
CA VAL A 187 -8.07 6.14 -2.40
C VAL A 187 -6.79 6.84 -1.91
N LEU A 188 -6.04 7.46 -2.82
CA LEU A 188 -4.84 8.23 -2.48
C LEU A 188 -5.16 9.42 -1.56
N PHE A 189 -6.23 10.17 -1.85
CA PHE A 189 -6.64 11.28 -0.99
C PHE A 189 -7.03 10.82 0.42
N TYR A 190 -7.64 9.64 0.56
CA TYR A 190 -7.86 9.03 1.87
C TYR A 190 -6.54 8.69 2.56
N GLY A 191 -5.52 8.23 1.84
CA GLY A 191 -4.17 8.06 2.37
C GLY A 191 -3.56 9.37 2.89
N VAL A 192 -3.62 10.44 2.08
CA VAL A 192 -3.19 11.80 2.49
C VAL A 192 -3.96 12.26 3.74
N SER A 193 -5.29 12.10 3.74
CA SER A 193 -6.14 12.52 4.87
C SER A 193 -5.86 11.72 6.15
N HIS A 194 -5.40 10.48 6.04
CA HIS A 194 -4.99 9.67 7.18
C HIS A 194 -3.77 10.28 7.89
N PHE A 195 -2.79 10.71 7.11
CA PHE A 195 -1.56 11.30 7.65
C PHE A 195 -1.74 12.75 8.11
N TYR A 196 -2.64 13.51 7.47
CA TYR A 196 -2.85 14.94 7.71
C TYR A 196 -4.30 15.29 8.11
N PRO A 197 -4.86 14.66 9.14
CA PRO A 197 -6.28 14.82 9.49
C PRO A 197 -6.63 16.23 9.97
N ASN A 198 -5.63 17.02 10.39
CA ASN A 198 -5.82 18.37 10.97
C ASN A 198 -5.66 19.51 9.95
N VAL A 199 -5.31 19.22 8.70
CA VAL A 199 -5.26 20.27 7.67
C VAL A 199 -6.67 20.76 7.37
N GLU A 200 -6.84 22.08 7.40
CA GLU A 200 -8.15 22.72 7.25
C GLU A 200 -8.90 22.25 6.00
N GLY A 201 -10.15 21.86 6.18
CA GLY A 201 -11.05 21.42 5.10
C GLY A 201 -10.84 19.98 4.61
N ILE A 202 -9.79 19.26 5.05
CA ILE A 202 -9.56 17.85 4.68
C ILE A 202 -10.75 16.98 5.11
N ASP A 203 -11.24 17.13 6.34
CA ASP A 203 -12.33 16.30 6.85
C ASP A 203 -13.64 16.49 6.07
N SER A 204 -13.97 17.73 5.70
CA SER A 204 -15.18 18.01 4.92
C SER A 204 -15.13 17.42 3.52
N VAL A 205 -13.97 17.52 2.85
CA VAL A 205 -13.73 16.89 1.54
C VAL A 205 -13.83 15.37 1.65
N GLN A 206 -13.18 14.79 2.64
CA GLN A 206 -13.20 13.35 2.86
C GLN A 206 -14.61 12.81 3.11
N ARG A 207 -15.43 13.53 3.90
CA ARG A 207 -16.82 13.15 4.14
C ARG A 207 -17.66 13.26 2.87
N ALA A 208 -17.50 14.33 2.09
CA ALA A 208 -18.22 14.50 0.83
C ALA A 208 -17.92 13.35 -0.16
N ILE A 209 -16.65 12.96 -0.26
CA ILE A 209 -16.24 11.79 -1.06
C ILE A 209 -16.93 10.51 -0.57
N ALA A 210 -16.93 10.26 0.75
CA ALA A 210 -17.60 9.07 1.30
C ALA A 210 -19.09 9.01 0.98
N ASP A 211 -19.79 10.14 1.08
CA ASP A 211 -21.21 10.21 0.76
C ASP A 211 -21.47 10.01 -0.75
N GLN A 212 -20.63 10.57 -1.63
CA GLN A 212 -20.71 10.33 -3.08
C GLN A 212 -20.45 8.85 -3.43
N PHE A 213 -19.41 8.24 -2.84
CA PHE A 213 -19.10 6.82 -3.04
C PHE A 213 -20.21 5.92 -2.51
N LEU A 214 -20.83 6.25 -1.38
CA LEU A 214 -21.95 5.48 -0.85
C LEU A 214 -23.18 5.59 -1.78
N ALA A 215 -23.51 6.80 -2.24
CA ALA A 215 -24.63 7.03 -3.14
C ALA A 215 -24.45 6.30 -4.47
N SER A 216 -23.25 6.39 -5.06
CA SER A 216 -22.93 5.70 -6.32
C SER A 216 -22.88 4.18 -6.13
N ALA A 217 -22.36 3.65 -5.02
CA ALA A 217 -22.39 2.23 -4.71
C ALA A 217 -23.82 1.67 -4.62
N HIS A 218 -24.75 2.43 -4.04
CA HIS A 218 -26.17 2.06 -4.04
C HIS A 218 -26.78 2.02 -5.45
N LYS A 219 -26.38 2.93 -6.33
CA LYS A 219 -26.81 2.94 -7.74
C LYS A 219 -26.26 1.76 -8.53
N LEU A 220 -25.00 1.41 -8.29
CA LEU A 220 -24.31 0.30 -8.94
C LEU A 220 -24.82 -1.06 -8.44
N GLY A 221 -25.15 -1.16 -7.16
CA GLY A 221 -25.57 -2.41 -6.52
C GLY A 221 -24.50 -3.50 -6.67
N SER A 222 -24.82 -4.57 -7.41
CA SER A 222 -23.88 -5.66 -7.70
C SER A 222 -23.15 -5.52 -9.05
N ASN A 223 -23.43 -4.48 -9.84
CA ASN A 223 -22.89 -4.32 -11.19
C ASN A 223 -21.93 -3.14 -11.29
N TYR A 224 -20.62 -3.44 -11.38
CA TYR A 224 -19.54 -2.48 -11.62
C TYR A 224 -18.98 -2.57 -13.05
N SER A 225 -19.67 -3.24 -14.00
CA SER A 225 -19.20 -3.45 -15.36
C SER A 225 -19.38 -2.19 -16.23
N TYR A 226 -18.62 -1.15 -15.90
CA TYR A 226 -18.64 0.16 -16.56
C TYR A 226 -17.21 0.69 -16.77
N SER A 227 -17.07 1.68 -17.67
CA SER A 227 -15.79 2.36 -17.94
C SER A 227 -15.67 3.71 -17.22
N PHE A 228 -16.79 4.22 -16.68
CA PHE A 228 -16.85 5.43 -15.87
C PHE A 228 -18.16 5.51 -15.07
N PHE A 229 -18.19 6.42 -14.09
CA PHE A 229 -19.40 6.77 -13.36
C PHE A 229 -19.52 8.29 -13.28
N ASP A 230 -20.59 8.89 -13.81
CA ASP A 230 -20.87 10.31 -13.67
C ASP A 230 -21.48 10.59 -12.29
N PHE A 231 -20.68 11.15 -11.39
CA PHE A 231 -21.07 11.42 -10.01
C PHE A 231 -22.03 12.63 -9.90
N SER A 232 -22.10 13.49 -10.90
CA SER A 232 -23.03 14.63 -10.89
C SER A 232 -24.47 14.19 -11.20
N THR A 233 -24.62 13.25 -12.11
CA THR A 233 -25.91 12.68 -12.51
C THR A 233 -26.24 11.33 -11.86
N MET A 234 -25.29 10.79 -11.09
CA MET A 234 -25.36 9.44 -10.51
C MET A 234 -25.65 8.34 -11.55
N THR A 235 -24.95 8.40 -12.69
CA THR A 235 -25.20 7.52 -13.83
C THR A 235 -23.90 6.80 -14.27
N PRO A 236 -23.89 5.45 -14.31
CA PRO A 236 -22.76 4.71 -14.87
C PRO A 236 -22.78 4.73 -16.40
N GLY A 237 -21.61 4.65 -17.03
CA GLY A 237 -21.48 4.65 -18.48
C GLY A 237 -20.37 3.77 -19.02
N LYS A 238 -20.36 3.62 -20.35
CA LYS A 238 -19.31 2.90 -21.10
C LYS A 238 -18.83 3.78 -22.25
N ASN A 239 -17.54 3.71 -22.52
CA ASN A 239 -16.89 4.32 -23.66
C ASN A 239 -16.03 3.28 -24.42
N HIS A 240 -14.98 3.69 -25.11
CA HIS A 240 -14.07 2.80 -25.82
C HIS A 240 -13.06 2.07 -24.92
N ILE A 241 -12.97 2.43 -23.63
CA ILE A 241 -12.11 1.77 -22.64
C ILE A 241 -12.80 0.50 -22.13
N PRO A 242 -12.08 -0.60 -21.86
CA PRO A 242 -12.64 -1.77 -21.21
C PRO A 242 -13.33 -1.46 -19.88
N THR A 243 -14.31 -2.27 -19.51
CA THR A 243 -14.94 -2.15 -18.18
C THR A 243 -13.95 -2.47 -17.06
N GLN A 244 -14.14 -1.85 -15.89
CA GLN A 244 -13.17 -1.85 -14.80
C GLN A 244 -13.83 -2.24 -13.49
N GLU A 245 -14.29 -3.49 -13.40
CA GLU A 245 -15.07 -3.99 -12.27
C GLU A 245 -14.29 -4.03 -10.96
N ASP A 246 -12.96 -4.10 -11.02
CA ASP A 246 -12.08 -4.11 -9.84
C ASP A 246 -12.10 -2.79 -9.05
N VAL A 247 -12.61 -1.68 -9.64
CA VAL A 247 -12.87 -0.43 -8.91
C VAL A 247 -13.75 -0.63 -7.68
N ALA A 248 -14.57 -1.69 -7.66
CA ALA A 248 -15.37 -2.06 -6.49
C ALA A 248 -14.51 -2.23 -5.23
N ALA A 249 -13.26 -2.67 -5.34
CA ALA A 249 -12.34 -2.72 -4.20
C ALA A 249 -11.89 -1.32 -3.75
N GLY A 250 -11.73 -0.37 -4.67
CA GLY A 250 -11.47 1.03 -4.33
C GLY A 250 -12.65 1.67 -3.58
N TYR A 251 -13.88 1.42 -4.05
CA TYR A 251 -15.10 1.80 -3.32
C TYR A 251 -15.11 1.21 -1.90
N ALA A 252 -14.85 -0.09 -1.79
CA ALA A 252 -14.84 -0.78 -0.51
C ALA A 252 -13.78 -0.19 0.43
N PHE A 253 -12.60 0.17 -0.07
CA PHE A 253 -11.54 0.79 0.73
C PHE A 253 -11.95 2.17 1.27
N VAL A 254 -12.42 3.06 0.40
CA VAL A 254 -12.86 4.42 0.78
C VAL A 254 -13.99 4.36 1.81
N LEU A 255 -14.99 3.51 1.57
CA LEU A 255 -16.14 3.37 2.46
C LEU A 255 -15.75 2.71 3.79
N TYR A 256 -14.87 1.71 3.78
CA TYR A 256 -14.38 1.12 5.03
C TYR A 256 -13.55 2.11 5.84
N ALA A 257 -12.68 2.89 5.21
CA ALA A 257 -11.94 3.96 5.86
C ALA A 257 -12.87 5.02 6.46
N ALA A 258 -13.93 5.39 5.75
CA ALA A 258 -14.97 6.29 6.25
C ALA A 258 -15.71 5.71 7.47
N TYR A 259 -16.04 4.41 7.45
CA TYR A 259 -16.61 3.71 8.61
C TYR A 259 -15.70 3.81 9.84
N ILE A 260 -14.40 3.53 9.67
CA ILE A 260 -13.44 3.60 10.78
C ILE A 260 -13.35 5.03 11.34
N LYS A 261 -13.34 6.03 10.46
CA LYS A 261 -13.21 7.43 10.86
C LYS A 261 -14.49 7.98 11.50
N TYR A 262 -15.63 7.78 10.86
CA TYR A 262 -16.89 8.43 11.24
C TYR A 262 -17.79 7.58 12.14
N LYS A 263 -17.47 6.29 12.31
CA LYS A 263 -18.26 5.33 13.13
C LYS A 263 -19.73 5.24 12.70
N ASP A 264 -19.99 5.36 11.39
CA ASP A 264 -21.32 5.25 10.81
C ASP A 264 -21.43 3.96 9.98
N ASP A 265 -22.27 3.04 10.44
CA ASP A 265 -22.46 1.70 9.86
C ASP A 265 -22.94 1.72 8.39
N LYS A 266 -23.51 2.86 7.91
CA LYS A 266 -23.89 2.97 6.49
C LYS A 266 -22.68 2.76 5.58
N TYR A 267 -21.50 3.27 5.97
CA TYR A 267 -20.27 3.12 5.18
C TYR A 267 -19.74 1.68 5.22
N LEU A 268 -19.82 0.99 6.38
CA LEU A 268 -19.45 -0.43 6.44
C LEU A 268 -20.34 -1.28 5.50
N LYS A 269 -21.65 -1.06 5.54
CA LYS A 269 -22.60 -1.75 4.64
C LYS A 269 -22.28 -1.48 3.16
N GLY A 270 -21.93 -0.24 2.83
CA GLY A 270 -21.49 0.13 1.48
C GLY A 270 -20.20 -0.57 1.07
N ALA A 271 -19.21 -0.64 1.96
CA ALA A 271 -17.95 -1.34 1.72
C ALA A 271 -18.16 -2.84 1.48
N GLU A 272 -18.95 -3.49 2.33
CA GLU A 272 -19.32 -4.91 2.16
C GLU A 272 -20.08 -5.17 0.87
N MET A 273 -21.01 -4.29 0.49
CA MET A 273 -21.76 -4.40 -0.76
C MET A 273 -20.84 -4.36 -1.98
N ALA A 274 -19.90 -3.42 -2.02
CA ALA A 274 -18.93 -3.29 -3.10
C ALA A 274 -17.98 -4.51 -3.16
N LEU A 275 -17.46 -4.96 -2.01
CA LEU A 275 -16.55 -6.11 -1.97
C LEU A 275 -17.28 -7.42 -2.37
N LYS A 276 -18.53 -7.61 -1.96
CA LYS A 276 -19.36 -8.74 -2.39
C LYS A 276 -19.64 -8.73 -3.90
N ALA A 277 -19.84 -7.55 -4.48
CA ALA A 277 -20.02 -7.41 -5.93
C ALA A 277 -18.76 -7.86 -6.70
N LEU A 278 -17.57 -7.53 -6.20
CA LEU A 278 -16.31 -7.98 -6.78
C LEU A 278 -16.11 -9.49 -6.58
N GLU A 279 -16.35 -10.01 -5.38
CA GLU A 279 -16.24 -11.44 -5.09
C GLU A 279 -17.18 -12.30 -5.94
N ALA A 280 -18.35 -11.78 -6.28
CA ALA A 280 -19.35 -12.47 -7.11
C ALA A 280 -18.91 -12.64 -8.57
N GLN A 281 -17.90 -11.90 -9.07
CA GLN A 281 -17.40 -12.05 -10.43
C GLN A 281 -16.91 -13.49 -10.68
N LYS A 282 -17.14 -13.99 -11.91
CA LYS A 282 -16.80 -15.38 -12.28
C LYS A 282 -15.44 -15.50 -12.95
N GLU A 283 -14.93 -14.40 -13.49
CA GLU A 283 -13.67 -14.30 -14.22
C GLU A 283 -12.81 -13.21 -13.60
N ASN A 284 -11.52 -13.27 -13.85
CA ASN A 284 -10.60 -12.25 -13.39
C ASN A 284 -10.89 -10.91 -14.10
N ARG A 285 -11.31 -9.90 -13.33
CA ARG A 285 -11.67 -8.56 -13.79
C ARG A 285 -10.63 -7.50 -13.36
N ASN A 286 -9.42 -7.91 -13.04
CA ASN A 286 -8.34 -7.02 -12.65
C ASN A 286 -7.96 -6.10 -13.83
N TYR A 287 -8.11 -4.79 -13.66
CA TYR A 287 -7.79 -3.84 -14.70
C TYR A 287 -6.44 -3.15 -14.45
N GLU A 288 -6.26 -2.55 -13.28
CA GLU A 288 -5.01 -1.88 -12.87
C GLU A 288 -4.49 -2.40 -11.54
N LEU A 289 -4.93 -1.81 -10.42
CA LEU A 289 -4.31 -2.03 -9.12
C LEU A 289 -5.32 -2.19 -7.95
N PHE A 290 -6.61 -2.33 -8.24
CA PHE A 290 -7.59 -2.44 -7.16
C PHE A 290 -7.75 -3.84 -6.58
N MET A 291 -7.47 -4.87 -7.37
CA MET A 291 -7.64 -6.25 -6.90
C MET A 291 -6.88 -6.55 -5.60
N PRO A 292 -5.62 -6.08 -5.39
CA PRO A 292 -4.92 -6.25 -4.10
C PRO A 292 -5.59 -5.52 -2.93
N PHE A 293 -6.27 -4.39 -3.15
CA PHE A 293 -7.10 -3.76 -2.11
C PHE A 293 -8.30 -4.66 -1.75
N GLY A 294 -8.86 -5.39 -2.73
CA GLY A 294 -9.87 -6.42 -2.48
C GLY A 294 -9.36 -7.53 -1.58
N ALA A 295 -8.15 -8.04 -1.83
CA ALA A 295 -7.51 -9.06 -0.98
C ALA A 295 -7.27 -8.55 0.45
N TYR A 296 -6.76 -7.33 0.60
CA TYR A 296 -6.54 -6.70 1.91
C TYR A 296 -7.84 -6.53 2.70
N LEU A 297 -8.88 -5.99 2.08
CA LEU A 297 -10.16 -5.77 2.76
C LEU A 297 -10.88 -7.09 3.08
N ALA A 298 -10.78 -8.09 2.20
CA ALA A 298 -11.31 -9.43 2.46
C ALA A 298 -10.64 -10.04 3.71
N ALA A 299 -9.31 -10.02 3.78
CA ALA A 299 -8.58 -10.51 4.94
C ALA A 299 -8.96 -9.74 6.22
N ARG A 300 -9.05 -8.42 6.11
CA ARG A 300 -9.36 -7.54 7.22
C ARG A 300 -10.79 -7.71 7.75
N LEU A 301 -11.79 -7.76 6.87
CA LEU A 301 -13.18 -7.98 7.27
C LEU A 301 -13.40 -9.39 7.82
N ASN A 302 -12.69 -10.40 7.30
CA ASN A 302 -12.70 -11.74 7.89
C ASN A 302 -12.17 -11.73 9.32
N ALA A 303 -11.08 -11.03 9.58
CA ALA A 303 -10.41 -10.98 10.88
C ALA A 303 -11.10 -10.07 11.90
N GLU A 304 -11.61 -8.92 11.47
CA GLU A 304 -12.19 -7.87 12.35
C GLU A 304 -13.70 -7.97 12.53
N ALA A 305 -14.42 -8.53 11.56
CA ALA A 305 -15.88 -8.56 11.51
C ALA A 305 -16.48 -9.96 11.35
N GLY A 306 -15.65 -11.01 11.31
CA GLY A 306 -16.12 -12.39 11.14
C GLY A 306 -16.69 -12.67 9.74
N GLY A 307 -16.24 -11.93 8.73
CA GLY A 307 -16.56 -12.19 7.32
C GLY A 307 -16.01 -13.55 6.85
N ASN A 308 -16.41 -13.93 5.64
CA ASN A 308 -15.94 -15.16 4.99
C ASN A 308 -15.65 -14.90 3.50
N TYR A 309 -14.88 -13.87 3.22
CA TYR A 309 -14.46 -13.52 1.86
C TYR A 309 -13.31 -14.41 1.38
N ASP A 310 -13.28 -14.71 0.10
CA ASP A 310 -12.23 -15.52 -0.53
C ASP A 310 -10.98 -14.69 -0.85
N VAL A 311 -10.09 -14.57 0.14
CA VAL A 311 -8.82 -13.86 0.01
C VAL A 311 -7.95 -14.46 -1.10
N MET A 312 -7.94 -15.81 -1.25
CA MET A 312 -7.13 -16.48 -2.27
C MET A 312 -7.58 -16.12 -3.68
N LYS A 313 -8.88 -15.98 -3.92
CA LYS A 313 -9.42 -15.56 -5.20
C LYS A 313 -8.87 -14.19 -5.63
N PHE A 314 -8.93 -13.20 -4.74
CA PHE A 314 -8.42 -11.86 -5.02
C PHE A 314 -6.90 -11.86 -5.22
N LEU A 315 -6.15 -12.64 -4.43
CA LEU A 315 -4.70 -12.79 -4.61
C LEU A 315 -4.38 -13.45 -5.95
N ASN A 316 -5.04 -14.55 -6.30
CA ASN A 316 -4.82 -15.20 -7.60
C ASN A 316 -5.10 -14.24 -8.74
N TRP A 317 -6.18 -13.49 -8.70
CA TRP A 317 -6.54 -12.52 -9.72
C TRP A 317 -5.57 -11.34 -9.81
N THR A 318 -4.99 -10.93 -8.69
CA THR A 318 -3.91 -9.92 -8.68
C THR A 318 -2.66 -10.43 -9.41
N PHE A 319 -2.27 -11.69 -9.16
CA PHE A 319 -0.96 -12.17 -9.53
C PHE A 319 -0.90 -12.88 -10.90
N GLU A 320 -1.98 -13.52 -11.35
CA GLU A 320 -1.93 -14.53 -12.42
C GLU A 320 -1.74 -14.00 -13.85
N GLY A 321 -2.05 -12.74 -14.13
CA GLY A 321 -1.94 -12.16 -15.48
C GLY A 321 -2.97 -12.71 -16.49
N LYS A 322 -4.19 -13.03 -16.03
CA LYS A 322 -5.26 -13.61 -16.85
C LYS A 322 -6.55 -12.79 -16.82
N SER A 323 -6.43 -11.47 -16.65
CA SER A 323 -7.58 -10.60 -16.69
C SER A 323 -8.27 -10.63 -18.07
N VAL A 324 -9.60 -10.64 -18.06
CA VAL A 324 -10.40 -10.51 -19.29
C VAL A 324 -10.59 -9.04 -19.71
N ASN A 325 -10.33 -8.09 -18.81
CA ASN A 325 -10.48 -6.67 -19.09
C ASN A 325 -9.16 -6.02 -19.55
N ARG A 326 -8.03 -6.50 -19.04
CA ARG A 326 -6.70 -6.07 -19.45
C ARG A 326 -5.78 -7.29 -19.56
N ASP A 327 -5.76 -7.87 -20.75
CA ASP A 327 -5.07 -9.15 -20.99
C ASP A 327 -3.60 -9.11 -20.61
N GLY A 328 -3.16 -10.11 -19.85
CA GLY A 328 -1.81 -10.22 -19.34
C GLY A 328 -1.52 -9.41 -18.08
N TRP A 329 -2.44 -8.56 -17.59
CA TRP A 329 -2.19 -7.70 -16.43
C TRP A 329 -2.10 -8.49 -15.13
N GLY A 330 -0.92 -8.42 -14.47
CA GLY A 330 -0.59 -9.19 -13.26
C GLY A 330 0.90 -9.14 -12.95
N ILE A 331 1.39 -10.12 -12.20
CA ILE A 331 2.80 -10.17 -11.83
C ILE A 331 3.63 -10.88 -12.91
N ILE A 332 4.71 -10.20 -13.33
CA ILE A 332 5.71 -10.73 -14.23
C ILE A 332 6.62 -11.70 -13.47
N VAL A 333 6.88 -12.85 -14.08
CA VAL A 333 7.83 -13.86 -13.59
C VAL A 333 8.73 -14.25 -14.75
N GLY A 334 10.03 -14.01 -14.64
CA GLY A 334 10.98 -14.39 -15.66
C GLY A 334 12.27 -13.58 -15.65
N ASN A 335 13.10 -13.89 -16.64
CA ASN A 335 14.38 -13.23 -16.88
C ASN A 335 14.34 -12.58 -18.25
N TRP A 336 14.69 -11.30 -18.32
CA TRP A 336 14.80 -10.54 -19.57
C TRP A 336 16.26 -10.12 -19.75
N GLY A 337 16.91 -10.60 -20.82
CA GLY A 337 18.27 -10.22 -21.15
C GLY A 337 19.32 -10.43 -20.04
N GLY A 338 19.14 -11.42 -19.18
CA GLY A 338 20.04 -11.71 -18.06
C GLY A 338 19.63 -11.09 -16.73
N TYR A 339 18.58 -10.27 -16.70
CA TYR A 339 18.04 -9.65 -15.49
C TYR A 339 16.76 -10.36 -15.03
N ASP A 340 16.71 -10.72 -13.77
CA ASP A 340 15.47 -11.21 -13.15
C ASP A 340 14.52 -10.02 -12.94
N VAL A 341 13.35 -10.09 -13.60
CA VAL A 341 12.28 -9.08 -13.53
C VAL A 341 11.08 -9.59 -12.74
N SER A 342 11.24 -10.71 -12.06
CA SER A 342 10.15 -11.31 -11.27
C SER A 342 9.69 -10.37 -10.17
N GLY A 343 8.38 -10.33 -9.97
CA GLY A 343 7.75 -9.52 -8.94
C GLY A 343 7.24 -8.15 -9.42
N ILE A 344 7.72 -7.64 -10.56
CA ILE A 344 7.20 -6.41 -11.17
C ILE A 344 5.75 -6.65 -11.61
N TYR A 345 4.90 -5.66 -11.38
CA TYR A 345 3.51 -5.68 -11.82
C TYR A 345 3.32 -4.98 -13.16
N GLY A 346 2.47 -5.54 -14.01
CA GLY A 346 2.19 -5.00 -15.32
C GLY A 346 1.61 -6.06 -16.27
N SER A 347 1.79 -5.88 -17.59
CA SER A 347 1.35 -6.84 -18.59
C SER A 347 2.39 -7.93 -18.84
N THR A 348 1.98 -9.19 -18.80
CA THR A 348 2.80 -10.34 -19.19
C THR A 348 2.82 -10.56 -20.71
N LYS A 349 2.03 -9.79 -21.48
CA LYS A 349 1.84 -9.96 -22.92
C LYS A 349 2.24 -8.74 -23.75
N ASP A 350 1.83 -7.55 -23.30
CA ASP A 350 2.10 -6.32 -24.01
C ASP A 350 3.62 -6.12 -24.18
N LYS A 351 4.08 -5.78 -25.38
CA LYS A 351 5.52 -5.64 -25.73
C LYS A 351 6.38 -6.85 -25.30
N GLY A 352 5.80 -8.06 -25.35
CA GLY A 352 6.43 -9.29 -24.85
C GLY A 352 6.54 -9.36 -23.32
N GLY A 353 6.17 -8.31 -22.64
CA GLY A 353 6.16 -8.03 -21.21
C GLY A 353 6.37 -6.54 -20.99
N TYR A 354 5.50 -5.93 -20.17
CA TYR A 354 5.57 -4.52 -19.78
C TYR A 354 5.40 -4.40 -18.26
N GLY A 355 6.45 -3.99 -17.56
CA GLY A 355 6.42 -3.71 -16.14
C GLY A 355 6.16 -2.24 -15.86
N PHE A 356 5.24 -1.93 -14.95
CA PHE A 356 4.81 -0.58 -14.63
C PHE A 356 5.25 -0.17 -13.22
N ALA A 357 6.01 0.94 -13.11
CA ALA A 357 6.66 1.34 -11.87
C ALA A 357 5.64 1.69 -10.78
N MET A 358 4.67 2.55 -11.06
CA MET A 358 3.66 2.99 -10.12
C MET A 358 2.92 1.80 -9.49
N ASN A 359 2.35 0.95 -10.33
CA ASN A 359 1.57 -0.18 -9.84
C ASN A 359 2.43 -1.17 -9.04
N THR A 360 3.72 -1.31 -9.39
CA THR A 360 4.64 -2.16 -8.65
C THR A 360 4.88 -1.65 -7.23
N PHE A 361 5.06 -0.33 -7.06
CA PHE A 361 5.21 0.27 -5.74
C PHE A 361 3.90 0.20 -4.94
N ASP A 362 2.79 0.50 -5.59
CA ASP A 362 1.48 0.62 -4.96
C ASP A 362 0.92 -0.70 -4.45
N LEU A 363 1.28 -1.84 -5.06
CA LEU A 363 0.85 -3.15 -4.57
C LEU A 363 1.34 -3.44 -3.15
N ALA A 364 2.49 -2.89 -2.74
CA ALA A 364 2.98 -3.08 -1.38
C ALA A 364 2.06 -2.43 -0.33
N TRP A 365 1.34 -1.37 -0.70
CA TRP A 365 0.42 -0.68 0.22
C TRP A 365 -0.63 -1.63 0.80
N PRO A 366 -1.50 -2.32 0.00
CA PRO A 366 -2.50 -3.22 0.58
C PRO A 366 -1.94 -4.59 0.94
N LEU A 367 -0.98 -5.13 0.17
CA LEU A 367 -0.57 -6.53 0.35
C LEU A 367 0.31 -6.76 1.57
N LEU A 368 1.13 -5.78 1.97
CA LEU A 368 2.00 -5.96 3.12
C LEU A 368 1.21 -5.95 4.45
N PRO A 369 0.33 -4.98 4.75
CA PRO A 369 -0.48 -5.06 5.96
C PRO A 369 -1.49 -6.21 5.96
N MET A 370 -1.89 -6.73 4.79
CA MET A 370 -2.81 -7.87 4.69
C MET A 370 -2.35 -9.06 5.53
N VAL A 371 -1.03 -9.32 5.61
CA VAL A 371 -0.50 -10.49 6.36
C VAL A 371 -0.74 -10.40 7.87
N ARG A 372 -1.05 -9.22 8.41
CA ARG A 372 -1.46 -9.07 9.81
C ARG A 372 -2.83 -9.69 10.07
N TYR A 373 -3.70 -9.64 9.07
CA TYR A 373 -5.08 -10.12 9.12
C TYR A 373 -5.21 -11.55 8.60
N ASP A 374 -4.26 -12.00 7.73
CA ASP A 374 -4.19 -13.37 7.24
C ASP A 374 -2.75 -13.85 7.07
N GLN A 375 -2.17 -14.38 8.13
CA GLN A 375 -0.77 -14.83 8.20
C GLN A 375 -0.47 -16.03 7.30
N ARG A 376 -1.49 -16.68 6.74
CA ARG A 376 -1.31 -17.83 5.83
C ARG A 376 -0.52 -17.46 4.57
N TYR A 377 -0.50 -16.18 4.20
CA TYR A 377 0.19 -15.67 3.01
C TYR A 377 1.55 -14.99 3.30
N ALA A 378 2.01 -14.99 4.54
CA ALA A 378 3.23 -14.30 4.97
C ALA A 378 4.45 -14.68 4.11
N ARG A 379 4.67 -15.98 3.86
CA ARG A 379 5.76 -16.49 3.02
C ARG A 379 5.64 -15.99 1.58
N SER A 380 4.48 -16.11 0.97
CA SER A 380 4.26 -15.71 -0.42
C SER A 380 4.43 -14.20 -0.61
N ILE A 381 3.91 -13.37 0.29
CA ILE A 381 4.05 -11.91 0.22
C ILE A 381 5.49 -11.48 0.47
N GLY A 382 6.19 -12.07 1.44
CA GLY A 382 7.61 -11.80 1.68
C GLY A 382 8.49 -12.15 0.47
N LYS A 383 8.28 -13.32 -0.16
CA LYS A 383 8.98 -13.74 -1.37
C LYS A 383 8.68 -12.81 -2.55
N TRP A 384 7.41 -12.45 -2.76
CA TRP A 384 7.04 -11.52 -3.81
C TRP A 384 7.73 -10.17 -3.64
N LEU A 385 7.65 -9.55 -2.45
CA LEU A 385 8.16 -8.20 -2.24
C LEU A 385 9.69 -8.14 -2.32
N LEU A 386 10.41 -9.20 -1.90
CA LEU A 386 11.85 -9.33 -2.11
C LEU A 386 12.20 -9.26 -3.62
N ASN A 387 11.48 -10.00 -4.45
CA ASN A 387 11.69 -10.02 -5.89
C ASN A 387 11.31 -8.68 -6.54
N ALA A 388 10.14 -8.12 -6.20
CA ALA A 388 9.67 -6.85 -6.69
C ALA A 388 10.64 -5.70 -6.35
N ALA A 389 11.11 -5.64 -5.11
CA ALA A 389 12.05 -4.62 -4.67
C ALA A 389 13.40 -4.75 -5.41
N ASN A 390 13.92 -5.95 -5.61
CA ASN A 390 15.14 -6.17 -6.38
C ASN A 390 14.98 -5.75 -7.85
N ALA A 391 13.88 -6.14 -8.49
CA ALA A 391 13.65 -5.87 -9.91
C ALA A 391 13.34 -4.39 -10.20
N SER A 392 12.67 -3.69 -9.29
CA SER A 392 12.26 -2.29 -9.45
C SER A 392 13.42 -1.30 -9.64
N ARG A 393 14.68 -1.68 -9.27
CA ARG A 393 15.85 -0.85 -9.59
C ARG A 393 16.00 -0.59 -11.09
N LEU A 394 15.50 -1.51 -11.93
CA LEU A 394 15.62 -1.43 -13.38
C LEU A 394 14.78 -0.30 -14.00
N PHE A 395 13.86 0.29 -13.26
CA PHE A 395 13.15 1.50 -13.69
C PHE A 395 14.05 2.75 -13.66
N TYR A 396 15.15 2.73 -12.87
CA TYR A 396 15.98 3.91 -12.63
C TYR A 396 17.12 3.99 -13.65
N PRO A 397 17.19 5.05 -14.46
CA PRO A 397 18.14 5.15 -15.55
C PRO A 397 19.60 5.19 -15.08
N TYR A 398 19.85 5.65 -13.87
CA TYR A 398 21.21 5.72 -13.32
C TYR A 398 21.80 4.34 -13.02
N ASP A 399 20.97 3.39 -12.65
CA ASP A 399 21.38 2.06 -12.17
C ASP A 399 21.46 1.00 -13.27
N ILE A 400 21.08 1.35 -14.50
CA ILE A 400 21.09 0.43 -15.65
C ILE A 400 22.08 0.87 -16.73
N PRO A 401 22.59 -0.06 -17.55
CA PRO A 401 23.45 0.26 -18.70
C PRO A 401 22.79 1.23 -19.68
N ASP A 402 23.58 2.10 -20.28
CA ASP A 402 23.13 3.07 -21.27
C ASP A 402 22.41 2.43 -22.46
N SER A 403 22.80 1.20 -22.81
CA SER A 403 22.18 0.44 -23.89
C SER A 403 20.76 -0.05 -23.58
N LEU A 404 20.33 -0.03 -22.33
CA LEU A 404 19.05 -0.58 -21.86
C LEU A 404 18.03 0.49 -21.44
N GLN A 405 18.22 1.72 -21.89
CA GLN A 405 17.33 2.84 -21.60
C GLN A 405 17.14 3.77 -22.79
N ALA A 406 16.03 4.50 -22.80
CA ALA A 406 15.65 5.35 -23.93
C ALA A 406 16.58 6.56 -24.11
N LEU A 407 17.00 7.23 -23.03
CA LEU A 407 17.72 8.50 -23.06
C LEU A 407 19.00 8.49 -22.20
N PRO A 408 20.01 7.69 -22.55
CA PRO A 408 21.22 7.57 -21.73
C PRO A 408 22.00 8.88 -21.58
N GLY A 409 21.93 9.76 -22.58
CA GLY A 409 22.58 11.09 -22.56
C GLY A 409 21.94 12.10 -21.60
N LYS A 410 20.78 11.78 -21.00
CA LYS A 410 20.01 12.67 -20.11
C LYS A 410 20.09 12.30 -18.63
N LYS A 411 20.98 11.39 -18.25
CA LYS A 411 21.15 10.95 -16.84
C LYS A 411 21.39 12.11 -15.86
N ALA A 412 21.97 13.21 -16.31
CA ALA A 412 22.16 14.39 -15.48
C ALA A 412 20.83 15.01 -14.98
N ILE A 413 19.75 14.87 -15.75
CA ILE A 413 18.40 15.33 -15.39
C ILE A 413 17.77 14.36 -14.39
N THR A 414 17.86 13.06 -14.64
CA THR A 414 17.17 12.05 -13.85
C THR A 414 17.99 11.55 -12.67
N LYS A 415 19.32 11.52 -12.82
CA LYS A 415 20.24 10.86 -11.85
C LYS A 415 19.68 9.48 -11.49
N ASN A 416 19.43 9.22 -10.22
CA ASN A 416 18.86 7.96 -9.72
C ASN A 416 17.54 8.17 -8.95
N VAL A 417 16.89 9.33 -9.16
CA VAL A 417 15.71 9.73 -8.39
C VAL A 417 14.40 9.64 -9.18
N ILE A 418 14.48 9.66 -10.51
CA ILE A 418 13.31 9.58 -11.40
C ILE A 418 13.33 8.27 -12.16
N ALA A 419 12.27 7.49 -12.06
CA ALA A 419 12.05 6.28 -12.83
C ALA A 419 11.53 6.60 -14.22
N TYR A 420 11.80 5.74 -15.21
CA TYR A 420 10.92 5.61 -16.36
C TYR A 420 9.56 5.05 -15.90
N GLU A 421 8.52 5.34 -16.65
CA GLU A 421 7.19 4.82 -16.36
C GLU A 421 7.19 3.29 -16.34
N GLY A 422 7.88 2.67 -17.33
CA GLY A 422 7.87 1.24 -17.52
C GLY A 422 9.21 0.60 -17.88
N LEU A 423 9.19 -0.70 -17.81
CA LEU A 423 10.24 -1.60 -18.23
C LEU A 423 9.65 -2.58 -19.23
N VAL A 424 10.17 -2.65 -20.46
CA VAL A 424 9.64 -3.53 -21.51
C VAL A 424 10.64 -4.61 -21.90
N LYS A 425 10.11 -5.76 -22.32
CA LYS A 425 10.92 -6.84 -22.86
C LYS A 425 11.30 -6.62 -24.32
N GLU A 426 10.36 -6.12 -25.11
CA GLU A 426 10.51 -5.85 -26.53
C GLU A 426 10.22 -4.37 -26.80
N PRO A 427 11.26 -3.49 -26.83
CA PRO A 427 11.05 -2.08 -27.03
C PRO A 427 10.53 -1.77 -28.44
N ASP A 428 9.57 -0.87 -28.52
CA ASP A 428 8.99 -0.35 -29.76
C ASP A 428 9.66 0.95 -30.25
N LEU A 429 10.65 1.45 -29.50
CA LEU A 429 11.44 2.60 -29.90
C LEU A 429 12.42 2.27 -31.04
N LYS A 430 12.41 3.11 -32.07
CA LYS A 430 13.32 2.99 -33.23
C LYS A 430 14.78 2.93 -32.77
N GLY A 431 15.52 1.90 -33.28
CA GLY A 431 16.93 1.71 -32.97
C GLY A 431 17.22 0.95 -31.66
N HIS A 432 16.19 0.46 -30.97
CA HIS A 432 16.33 -0.27 -29.70
C HIS A 432 15.87 -1.73 -29.78
N THR A 433 15.50 -2.21 -30.97
CA THR A 433 15.07 -3.61 -31.17
C THR A 433 16.10 -4.60 -30.63
N GLY A 434 15.63 -5.63 -29.92
CA GLY A 434 16.45 -6.68 -29.32
C GLY A 434 17.16 -6.32 -28.03
N LYS A 435 17.00 -5.09 -27.49
CA LYS A 435 17.49 -4.70 -26.17
C LYS A 435 16.47 -5.12 -25.11
N SER A 436 16.91 -5.83 -24.09
CA SER A 436 16.02 -6.39 -23.07
C SER A 436 16.76 -6.62 -21.74
N PRO A 437 16.20 -6.25 -20.57
CA PRO A 437 15.04 -5.38 -20.42
C PRO A 437 15.35 -3.96 -20.89
N PHE A 438 14.33 -3.19 -21.23
CA PHE A 438 14.52 -1.82 -21.71
C PHE A 438 13.63 -0.84 -20.95
N ALA A 439 14.25 0.16 -20.31
CA ALA A 439 13.55 1.18 -19.57
C ALA A 439 13.11 2.35 -20.47
N GLN A 440 11.82 2.64 -20.47
CA GLN A 440 11.19 3.72 -21.24
C GLN A 440 9.99 4.31 -20.52
N GLY A 441 9.68 5.57 -20.84
CA GLY A 441 8.43 6.22 -20.48
C GLY A 441 7.51 6.36 -21.70
N ASP A 442 6.37 6.97 -21.54
CA ASP A 442 5.39 7.14 -22.61
C ASP A 442 5.73 8.28 -23.57
N GLY A 443 5.94 9.48 -23.08
CA GLY A 443 6.37 10.65 -23.84
C GLY A 443 6.00 10.66 -25.33
N PRO A 444 7.00 10.66 -26.25
CA PRO A 444 6.76 10.64 -27.69
C PRO A 444 6.03 9.40 -28.21
N LEU A 445 6.00 8.30 -27.45
CA LEU A 445 5.24 7.09 -27.83
C LEU A 445 3.74 7.29 -27.60
N TRP A 446 3.39 8.00 -26.53
CA TRP A 446 2.00 8.33 -26.23
C TRP A 446 1.45 9.44 -27.13
N ALA A 447 2.20 10.53 -27.28
CA ALA A 447 1.84 11.69 -28.07
C ALA A 447 2.97 12.00 -29.07
N PRO A 448 2.93 11.47 -30.31
CA PRO A 448 3.95 11.73 -31.30
C PRO A 448 4.19 13.23 -31.51
N GLY A 449 5.47 13.66 -31.51
CA GLY A 449 5.87 15.05 -31.57
C GLY A 449 6.21 15.69 -30.23
N MET A 450 5.94 14.99 -29.11
CA MET A 450 6.42 15.43 -27.79
C MET A 450 7.95 15.32 -27.70
N PRO A 451 8.60 16.20 -26.92
CA PRO A 451 10.04 16.08 -26.67
C PRO A 451 10.41 14.75 -25.99
N ASP A 452 11.59 14.25 -26.34
CA ASP A 452 12.09 12.97 -25.80
C ASP A 452 12.17 12.97 -24.27
N GLU A 453 12.44 14.13 -23.65
CA GLU A 453 12.54 14.29 -22.20
C GLU A 453 11.24 14.01 -21.45
N THR A 454 10.10 14.04 -22.11
CA THR A 454 8.80 13.67 -21.51
C THR A 454 8.72 12.17 -21.20
N MET A 455 9.65 11.35 -21.72
CA MET A 455 9.81 9.95 -21.29
C MET A 455 10.27 9.81 -19.83
N PHE A 456 10.86 10.84 -19.24
CA PHE A 456 11.20 10.83 -17.82
C PHE A 456 9.96 11.10 -16.98
N SER A 457 9.09 10.10 -16.93
CA SER A 457 7.85 10.18 -16.16
C SER A 457 8.10 10.21 -14.67
N VAL A 458 7.67 11.27 -14.01
CA VAL A 458 7.57 11.29 -12.54
C VAL A 458 6.23 10.70 -12.06
N TYR A 459 5.39 10.34 -12.96
CA TYR A 459 4.08 9.73 -12.75
C TYR A 459 4.17 8.50 -11.85
N GLY A 460 4.92 7.48 -12.24
CA GLY A 460 5.11 6.27 -11.43
C GLY A 460 6.10 6.43 -10.30
N SER A 461 7.18 7.19 -10.53
CA SER A 461 8.26 7.36 -9.54
C SER A 461 7.83 8.15 -8.30
N GLY A 462 6.76 8.95 -8.36
CA GLY A 462 6.18 9.64 -7.20
C GLY A 462 5.73 8.71 -6.08
N HIS A 463 5.43 7.45 -6.39
CA HIS A 463 4.96 6.44 -5.44
C HIS A 463 6.09 5.63 -4.77
N VAL A 464 7.37 5.88 -5.12
CA VAL A 464 8.52 5.13 -4.58
C VAL A 464 8.61 5.14 -3.06
N GLY A 465 8.05 6.15 -2.40
CA GLY A 465 8.03 6.26 -0.95
C GLY A 465 7.25 5.14 -0.26
N ILE A 466 6.37 4.42 -0.97
CA ILE A 466 5.71 3.22 -0.43
C ILE A 466 6.77 2.14 -0.15
N PHE A 467 7.70 1.89 -1.08
CA PHE A 467 8.85 1.02 -0.80
C PHE A 467 9.77 1.64 0.25
N GLY A 468 10.03 2.95 0.17
CA GLY A 468 10.89 3.68 1.11
C GLY A 468 10.44 3.59 2.57
N GLY A 469 9.12 3.61 2.81
CA GLY A 469 8.54 3.51 4.16
C GLY A 469 8.36 2.09 4.65
N THR A 470 8.28 1.11 3.74
CA THR A 470 7.96 -0.28 4.09
C THR A 470 9.14 -1.22 4.09
N ILE A 471 10.19 -0.96 3.32
CA ILE A 471 11.31 -1.89 3.11
C ILE A 471 12.56 -1.40 3.84
N ARG A 472 13.13 -2.27 4.67
CA ARG A 472 14.44 -2.07 5.31
C ARG A 472 15.32 -3.28 5.05
N THR A 473 16.60 -3.06 4.76
CA THR A 473 17.58 -4.14 4.69
C THR A 473 17.95 -4.61 6.09
N THR A 474 18.41 -5.87 6.20
CA THR A 474 18.96 -6.44 7.43
C THR A 474 20.46 -6.71 7.26
N ASP A 475 21.08 -7.25 8.29
CA ASP A 475 22.48 -7.72 8.26
C ASP A 475 22.66 -9.03 7.46
N VAL A 476 21.59 -9.64 6.98
CA VAL A 476 21.61 -10.84 6.13
C VAL A 476 21.12 -10.49 4.73
N GLU A 477 22.00 -10.65 3.74
CA GLU A 477 21.65 -10.44 2.33
C GLU A 477 20.40 -11.22 1.93
N GLY A 478 19.45 -10.54 1.24
CA GLY A 478 18.20 -11.15 0.76
C GLY A 478 17.11 -11.28 1.83
N ILE A 479 17.38 -11.00 3.09
CA ILE A 479 16.33 -10.92 4.11
C ILE A 479 16.01 -9.45 4.37
N LEU A 480 14.76 -9.08 4.09
CA LEU A 480 14.24 -7.74 4.32
C LEU A 480 13.38 -7.73 5.60
N MET A 481 13.39 -6.60 6.29
CA MET A 481 12.48 -6.31 7.39
C MET A 481 11.39 -5.39 6.86
N LEU A 482 10.19 -5.93 6.66
CA LEU A 482 9.07 -5.29 5.97
C LEU A 482 8.05 -4.75 6.98
N ASP A 483 7.84 -3.44 7.00
CA ASP A 483 6.96 -2.77 7.97
C ASP A 483 5.49 -2.91 7.59
N CYS A 484 4.77 -3.78 8.29
CA CYS A 484 3.36 -4.07 8.03
C CYS A 484 2.39 -3.00 8.56
N LEU A 485 2.88 -1.97 9.26
CA LEU A 485 2.03 -0.90 9.79
C LEU A 485 2.12 0.39 8.98
N ALA A 486 3.21 0.59 8.23
CA ALA A 486 3.47 1.84 7.53
C ALA A 486 2.30 2.26 6.62
N THR A 487 1.68 1.29 5.95
CA THR A 487 0.56 1.49 5.03
C THR A 487 -0.77 0.91 5.53
N ASP A 488 -0.84 0.37 6.76
CA ASP A 488 -2.06 -0.15 7.37
C ASP A 488 -2.92 0.99 7.93
N MET A 489 -3.46 1.78 7.03
CA MET A 489 -4.22 2.98 7.34
C MET A 489 -5.61 2.66 7.88
N TYR A 490 -6.22 3.62 8.62
CA TYR A 490 -7.57 3.49 9.18
C TYR A 490 -7.77 2.19 9.99
N ARG A 491 -6.76 1.87 10.84
CA ARG A 491 -6.90 0.74 11.77
C ARG A 491 -8.04 1.00 12.77
N LYS A 492 -8.75 -0.05 13.10
CA LYS A 492 -9.80 -0.03 14.11
C LYS A 492 -9.24 0.20 15.51
N GLU A 493 -8.05 -0.34 15.76
CA GLU A 493 -7.37 -0.31 17.06
C GLU A 493 -5.87 0.03 16.87
N ASN A 494 -5.23 0.42 17.96
CA ASN A 494 -3.77 0.56 17.99
C ASN A 494 -3.10 -0.80 17.71
N ALA A 495 -1.86 -0.75 17.21
CA ALA A 495 -1.05 -1.92 16.94
C ALA A 495 0.38 -1.73 17.47
N PHE A 496 1.01 -2.81 17.88
CA PHE A 496 2.44 -2.81 18.18
C PHE A 496 3.26 -2.95 16.90
N PRO A 497 4.51 -2.46 16.87
CA PRO A 497 5.38 -2.59 15.69
C PRO A 497 5.37 -4.02 15.17
N THR A 498 5.09 -4.17 13.88
CA THR A 498 4.88 -5.47 13.23
C THR A 498 5.66 -5.55 11.94
N TYR A 499 6.52 -6.56 11.81
CA TYR A 499 7.41 -6.73 10.68
C TYR A 499 7.34 -8.14 10.10
N LEU A 500 7.26 -8.20 8.77
CA LEU A 500 7.37 -9.45 8.02
C LEU A 500 8.83 -9.64 7.59
N LEU A 501 9.42 -10.82 7.85
CA LEU A 501 10.71 -11.24 7.33
C LEU A 501 10.57 -12.59 6.62
N TYR A 502 11.19 -12.73 5.45
CA TYR A 502 11.23 -13.97 4.68
C TYR A 502 12.69 -14.39 4.45
N ASN A 503 13.02 -15.64 4.73
CA ASN A 503 14.35 -16.21 4.47
C ASN A 503 14.37 -16.93 3.11
N PRO A 504 15.03 -16.37 2.07
CA PRO A 504 15.14 -16.98 0.75
C PRO A 504 16.21 -18.08 0.65
N HIS A 505 17.00 -18.26 1.70
CA HIS A 505 18.14 -19.18 1.69
C HIS A 505 17.72 -20.63 1.96
N LYS A 506 18.59 -21.58 1.56
CA LYS A 506 18.40 -23.01 1.77
C LYS A 506 18.80 -23.47 3.19
N ASP A 507 19.40 -22.58 3.96
CA ASP A 507 19.83 -22.78 5.33
C ASP A 507 19.13 -21.80 6.28
N LYS A 508 19.08 -22.17 7.54
CA LYS A 508 18.58 -21.30 8.62
C LYS A 508 19.46 -20.06 8.75
N LYS A 509 18.85 -18.90 8.87
CA LYS A 509 19.54 -17.64 9.08
C LYS A 509 19.19 -17.03 10.42
N SER A 510 20.18 -16.36 11.00
CA SER A 510 20.04 -15.54 12.20
C SER A 510 20.13 -14.08 11.80
N VAL A 511 19.07 -13.33 12.04
CA VAL A 511 18.90 -11.93 11.59
C VAL A 511 18.88 -11.02 12.80
N THR A 512 19.64 -9.93 12.75
CA THR A 512 19.61 -8.91 13.80
C THR A 512 18.41 -7.97 13.60
N VAL A 513 17.56 -7.88 14.64
CA VAL A 513 16.36 -7.04 14.64
C VAL A 513 16.52 -5.93 15.69
N PRO A 514 16.46 -4.63 15.30
CA PRO A 514 16.55 -3.51 16.23
C PRO A 514 15.22 -3.32 16.98
N LEU A 515 15.25 -3.43 18.31
CA LEU A 515 14.07 -3.36 19.17
C LEU A 515 13.88 -1.99 19.85
N GLY A 516 14.92 -1.15 19.81
CA GLY A 516 14.92 0.12 20.54
C GLY A 516 15.27 -0.02 22.02
N SER A 517 15.01 1.03 22.82
CA SER A 517 15.40 1.09 24.24
C SER A 517 14.36 0.51 25.21
N SER A 518 13.10 0.37 24.80
CA SER A 518 12.04 -0.19 25.61
C SER A 518 12.10 -1.71 25.64
N SER A 519 11.82 -2.32 26.80
CA SER A 519 11.79 -3.78 26.90
C SER A 519 10.56 -4.37 26.21
N VAL A 520 10.78 -5.32 25.31
CA VAL A 520 9.74 -6.00 24.54
C VAL A 520 9.88 -7.53 24.58
N ASP A 521 8.76 -8.19 24.38
CA ASP A 521 8.65 -9.60 24.09
C ASP A 521 8.41 -9.76 22.58
N LEU A 522 9.13 -10.66 21.91
CA LEU A 522 8.94 -10.94 20.48
C LEU A 522 7.90 -12.05 20.31
N TYR A 523 6.78 -11.70 19.70
CA TYR A 523 5.76 -12.65 19.29
C TYR A 523 5.84 -12.87 17.78
N ASP A 524 5.87 -14.14 17.35
CA ASP A 524 5.76 -14.51 15.94
C ASP A 524 4.35 -15.05 15.65
N ALA A 525 3.57 -14.31 14.86
CA ALA A 525 2.20 -14.69 14.55
C ALA A 525 2.10 -15.86 13.54
N VAL A 526 3.16 -16.21 12.82
CA VAL A 526 3.19 -17.40 11.96
C VAL A 526 3.33 -18.67 12.81
N SER A 527 4.26 -18.68 13.75
CA SER A 527 4.42 -19.82 14.69
C SER A 527 3.43 -19.78 15.86
N GLN A 528 2.74 -18.65 16.05
CA GLN A 528 1.83 -18.34 17.17
C GLN A 528 2.52 -18.49 18.54
N LYS A 529 3.77 -18.04 18.66
CA LYS A 529 4.60 -18.17 19.87
C LYS A 529 5.35 -16.90 20.20
N PHE A 530 5.57 -16.69 21.49
CA PHE A 530 6.63 -15.80 21.97
C PHE A 530 7.97 -16.49 21.78
N ILE A 531 8.80 -15.96 20.86
CA ILE A 531 10.11 -16.55 20.53
C ILE A 531 11.21 -16.06 21.46
N SER A 532 11.03 -14.89 22.08
CA SER A 532 11.96 -14.31 23.07
C SER A 532 11.23 -13.32 23.96
N LYS A 533 11.74 -13.10 25.18
CA LYS A 533 11.10 -12.20 26.17
C LYS A 533 12.12 -11.27 26.83
N ASN A 534 11.64 -10.10 27.29
CA ASN A 534 12.40 -9.10 28.06
C ASN A 534 13.65 -8.58 27.31
N LEU A 535 13.53 -8.29 26.03
CA LEU A 535 14.61 -7.86 25.16
C LEU A 535 14.67 -6.35 25.04
N THR A 536 15.87 -5.79 24.86
CA THR A 536 16.13 -4.39 24.53
C THR A 536 17.28 -4.28 23.53
N GLY A 537 17.40 -3.15 22.83
CA GLY A 537 18.49 -2.91 21.88
C GLY A 537 18.36 -3.74 20.61
N ASN A 538 19.33 -4.60 20.34
CA ASN A 538 19.29 -5.52 19.19
C ASN A 538 19.07 -6.94 19.67
N SER A 539 18.29 -7.71 18.92
CA SER A 539 18.08 -9.13 19.19
C SER A 539 18.25 -9.95 17.92
N SER A 540 18.67 -11.21 18.09
CA SER A 540 18.79 -12.16 16.99
C SER A 540 17.54 -13.00 16.87
N VAL A 541 17.02 -13.12 15.64
CA VAL A 541 15.85 -13.94 15.29
C VAL A 541 16.27 -15.00 14.28
N GLU A 542 16.02 -16.26 14.59
CA GLU A 542 16.28 -17.37 13.68
C GLU A 542 15.09 -17.59 12.74
N ILE A 543 15.35 -17.67 11.42
CA ILE A 543 14.35 -17.95 10.40
C ILE A 543 14.77 -19.20 9.63
N ALA A 544 13.91 -20.21 9.62
CA ALA A 544 14.16 -21.47 8.91
C ALA A 544 14.22 -21.25 7.38
N PRO A 545 14.83 -22.19 6.63
CA PRO A 545 14.92 -22.11 5.17
C PRO A 545 13.55 -21.96 4.52
N ASN A 546 13.44 -21.02 3.58
CA ASN A 546 12.19 -20.76 2.83
C ASN A 546 10.95 -20.56 3.74
N GLN A 547 11.14 -19.95 4.90
CA GLN A 547 10.05 -19.62 5.83
C GLN A 547 9.96 -18.11 6.05
N ALA A 548 8.80 -17.69 6.53
CA ALA A 548 8.57 -16.32 6.98
C ALA A 548 8.24 -16.31 8.46
N VAL A 549 8.57 -15.18 9.11
CA VAL A 549 8.12 -14.83 10.46
C VAL A 549 7.40 -13.50 10.41
N LEU A 550 6.31 -13.38 11.16
CA LEU A 550 5.59 -12.13 11.35
C LEU A 550 5.78 -11.69 12.79
N LEU A 551 6.77 -10.82 13.00
CA LEU A 551 7.23 -10.40 14.32
C LEU A 551 6.42 -9.21 14.84
N ILE A 552 5.86 -9.34 16.02
CA ILE A 552 5.21 -8.27 16.78
C ILE A 552 6.05 -7.96 18.02
N PHE A 553 6.39 -6.67 18.21
CA PHE A 553 7.16 -6.17 19.36
C PHE A 553 6.20 -5.81 20.48
N VAL A 554 5.86 -6.78 21.29
CA VAL A 554 4.90 -6.65 22.39
C VAL A 554 5.60 -6.05 23.61
N PRO A 555 5.09 -4.98 24.26
CA PRO A 555 5.70 -4.47 25.48
C PRO A 555 5.87 -5.58 26.52
N ALA A 556 7.06 -5.70 27.11
CA ALA A 556 7.35 -6.75 28.08
C ALA A 556 6.36 -6.70 29.26
N LYS A 557 6.05 -7.88 29.82
CA LYS A 557 5.10 -8.04 30.94
C LYS A 557 3.66 -7.61 30.59
N SER A 558 3.27 -7.53 29.33
CA SER A 558 1.89 -7.29 28.90
C SER A 558 0.97 -8.39 29.43
N LYS A 559 -0.23 -7.96 29.90
CA LYS A 559 -1.29 -8.90 30.26
C LYS A 559 -1.87 -9.52 29.00
N LEU A 560 -1.80 -10.84 28.87
CA LEU A 560 -2.30 -11.57 27.72
C LEU A 560 -3.72 -12.06 27.96
N SER A 561 -4.54 -12.04 26.90
CA SER A 561 -5.86 -12.68 26.84
C SER A 561 -6.12 -13.25 25.46
N ALA A 562 -6.79 -14.40 25.40
CA ALA A 562 -7.19 -15.03 24.15
C ALA A 562 -8.69 -15.25 24.14
N GLU A 563 -9.38 -14.64 23.16
CA GLU A 563 -10.83 -14.74 22.98
C GLU A 563 -11.21 -14.58 21.50
N ASN A 564 -12.26 -15.22 21.06
CA ASN A 564 -12.79 -15.09 19.70
C ASN A 564 -11.73 -15.32 18.60
N ASN A 565 -10.84 -16.29 18.77
CA ASN A 565 -9.69 -16.57 17.92
C ASN A 565 -8.71 -15.39 17.78
N GLN A 566 -8.66 -14.50 18.74
CA GLN A 566 -7.72 -13.39 18.80
C GLN A 566 -6.85 -13.51 20.05
N LEU A 567 -5.55 -13.22 19.90
CA LEU A 567 -4.64 -13.00 21.03
C LEU A 567 -4.43 -11.51 21.23
N LYS A 568 -4.61 -11.06 22.46
CA LYS A 568 -4.44 -9.65 22.86
C LYS A 568 -3.34 -9.51 23.90
N ALA A 569 -2.61 -8.40 23.83
CA ALA A 569 -1.66 -7.95 24.83
C ALA A 569 -2.07 -6.55 25.31
N ASN A 570 -2.35 -6.39 26.60
CA ASN A 570 -2.91 -5.17 27.18
C ASN A 570 -4.16 -4.64 26.44
N GLY A 571 -5.00 -5.55 25.92
CA GLY A 571 -6.18 -5.21 25.13
C GLY A 571 -5.94 -4.98 23.63
N THR A 572 -4.70 -4.80 23.19
CA THR A 572 -4.33 -4.66 21.77
C THR A 572 -4.21 -6.03 21.10
N ILE A 573 -4.85 -6.21 19.94
CA ILE A 573 -4.77 -7.47 19.18
C ILE A 573 -3.36 -7.62 18.61
N ILE A 574 -2.71 -8.73 18.93
CA ILE A 574 -1.39 -9.11 18.38
C ILE A 574 -1.48 -10.28 17.40
N ASP A 575 -2.58 -11.03 17.42
CA ASP A 575 -2.86 -12.09 16.46
C ASP A 575 -4.37 -12.17 16.22
N PHE A 576 -4.77 -12.00 14.98
CA PHE A 576 -6.18 -12.02 14.56
C PHE A 576 -6.72 -13.43 14.30
N ASN A 577 -5.84 -14.43 14.20
CA ASN A 577 -6.19 -15.81 13.86
C ASN A 577 -5.59 -16.82 14.86
N TYR A 578 -5.49 -16.42 16.12
CA TYR A 578 -4.95 -17.26 17.19
C TYR A 578 -5.85 -18.46 17.43
N LYS A 579 -5.38 -19.65 16.99
CA LYS A 579 -6.14 -20.88 17.16
C LYS A 579 -5.95 -21.44 18.57
N ILE A 580 -7.02 -21.43 19.34
CA ILE A 580 -7.09 -22.13 20.60
C ILE A 580 -7.32 -23.60 20.27
N ASN A 581 -6.33 -24.46 20.50
CA ASN A 581 -6.53 -25.90 20.45
C ASN A 581 -7.45 -26.28 21.63
N LYS A 582 -8.67 -26.69 21.32
CA LYS A 582 -9.65 -27.18 22.29
C LYS A 582 -9.30 -28.60 22.70
#